data_4d27ffbc7d0961ae8e7ad05057287a3f
#
_entry.id   4d27ffbc7d0961ae8e7ad05057287a3f
#
_cell.length_a   1.000
_cell.length_b   1.000
_cell.length_c   1.000
_cell.angle_alpha   90.00
_cell.angle_beta   90.00
_cell.angle_gamma   90.00
#
_symmetry.space_group_name_H-M   'P 1'
#
loop_
_entity.id
_entity.type
_entity.pdbx_description
1 polymer ?
#
loop_
_entity_poly.entity_id
_entity_poly.type
_entity_poly.pdbx_seq_one_letter_code
_entity_poly.pdbx_strand_id
1 'polypeptide(L)'
;MVFTDPPYNVAIEGNVSGLGRTRHRDFAMASGEMTREEFMSFLSAALANLAAYSIDGSIHFVCMDWRHMGEMLQAGGANYSELKNLIVWAKDNGGMGAFYRSRHEFIFAFKNGSAPHINSFELGQHGRYRTNVWEYRGVNTLKAGRAEELALHPTVKPVAMIADAIKDVSKRGGIVLDVFGGSGSDPHRCS
;
A
#
# COMPACT_ATOMS: atom_id res chain seq x y z
N MET A 1 5.17 1.65 13.29
CA MET A 1 4.10 1.30 12.32
C MET A 1 4.71 0.80 11.03
N VAL A 2 3.93 0.15 10.19
CA VAL A 2 4.34 -0.26 8.84
C VAL A 2 3.43 0.45 7.82
N PHE A 3 4.02 0.90 6.72
CA PHE A 3 3.32 1.20 5.48
C PHE A 3 4.10 0.55 4.35
N THR A 4 3.46 -0.34 3.58
CA THR A 4 4.20 -1.13 2.60
C THR A 4 3.35 -1.47 1.37
N ASP A 5 4.01 -1.56 0.23
CA ASP A 5 3.41 -1.78 -1.09
C ASP A 5 4.08 -3.00 -1.77
N PRO A 6 3.69 -4.24 -1.38
CA PRO A 6 4.25 -5.42 -2.01
C PRO A 6 3.90 -5.49 -3.50
N PRO A 7 4.68 -6.18 -4.33
CA PRO A 7 4.29 -6.44 -5.71
C PRO A 7 2.99 -7.27 -5.75
N TYR A 8 2.13 -6.98 -6.73
CA TYR A 8 0.75 -7.49 -6.76
C TYR A 8 0.57 -8.77 -7.60
N ASN A 9 1.64 -9.38 -8.05
CA ASN A 9 1.60 -10.53 -8.96
C ASN A 9 0.72 -10.28 -10.21
N VAL A 10 0.84 -9.09 -10.79
CA VAL A 10 0.12 -8.66 -12.00
C VAL A 10 1.15 -8.24 -13.02
N ALA A 11 1.10 -8.81 -14.22
CA ALA A 11 2.00 -8.45 -15.31
C ALA A 11 1.91 -6.94 -15.60
N ILE A 12 3.05 -6.27 -15.65
CA ILE A 12 3.14 -4.83 -15.94
C ILE A 12 2.80 -4.56 -17.41
N GLU A 13 3.24 -5.43 -18.33
CA GLU A 13 2.88 -5.35 -19.74
C GLU A 13 1.36 -5.50 -19.94
N GLY A 14 0.76 -4.49 -20.57
CA GLY A 14 -0.68 -4.45 -20.84
C GLY A 14 -1.58 -3.98 -19.69
N ASN A 15 -1.09 -3.96 -18.43
CA ASN A 15 -1.89 -3.56 -17.27
C ASN A 15 -1.48 -2.21 -16.66
N VAL A 16 -0.20 -1.86 -16.70
CA VAL A 16 0.33 -0.64 -16.06
C VAL A 16 0.82 0.39 -17.07
N SER A 17 1.49 -0.03 -18.14
CA SER A 17 2.15 0.89 -19.09
C SER A 17 1.22 1.52 -20.13
N GLY A 18 -0.06 1.14 -20.22
CA GLY A 18 -1.02 1.74 -21.15
C GLY A 18 -0.48 1.85 -22.59
N LEU A 19 -0.96 2.84 -23.36
CA LEU A 19 -0.46 3.18 -24.70
C LEU A 19 0.72 4.18 -24.66
N GLY A 20 1.38 4.36 -23.52
CA GLY A 20 2.49 5.32 -23.34
C GLY A 20 3.81 4.84 -23.96
N ARG A 21 4.69 5.81 -24.26
CA ARG A 21 6.05 5.56 -24.82
C ARG A 21 7.04 4.98 -23.81
N THR A 22 6.75 5.04 -22.51
CA THR A 22 7.65 4.59 -21.45
C THR A 22 7.40 3.13 -21.13
N ARG A 23 8.38 2.26 -21.36
CA ARG A 23 8.36 0.86 -20.90
C ARG A 23 9.01 0.80 -19.52
N HIS A 24 8.28 0.29 -18.56
CA HIS A 24 8.81 0.00 -17.22
C HIS A 24 9.36 -1.42 -17.19
N ARG A 25 10.41 -1.64 -16.38
CA ARG A 25 10.90 -3.00 -16.12
C ARG A 25 9.92 -3.71 -15.18
N ASP A 26 9.74 -5.01 -15.36
CA ASP A 26 9.01 -5.84 -14.42
C ASP A 26 9.72 -5.85 -13.06
N PHE A 27 8.95 -6.06 -12.00
CA PHE A 27 9.54 -6.31 -10.69
C PHE A 27 10.36 -7.61 -10.73
N ALA A 28 11.33 -7.73 -9.81
CA ALA A 28 12.18 -8.91 -9.72
C ALA A 28 11.40 -10.19 -9.35
N MET A 29 10.18 -10.04 -8.82
CA MET A 29 9.28 -11.13 -8.45
C MET A 29 7.83 -10.62 -8.38
N ALA A 30 6.86 -11.54 -8.40
CA ALA A 30 5.44 -11.29 -8.35
C ALA A 30 4.95 -10.29 -9.42
N SER A 31 5.39 -10.51 -10.67
CA SER A 31 4.99 -9.77 -11.87
C SER A 31 4.00 -10.57 -12.74
N GLY A 32 3.22 -11.46 -12.12
CA GLY A 32 2.25 -12.33 -12.80
C GLY A 32 2.76 -13.76 -13.07
N GLU A 33 3.99 -14.08 -12.67
CA GLU A 33 4.60 -15.39 -12.86
C GLU A 33 4.28 -16.40 -11.75
N MET A 34 3.88 -15.92 -10.55
CA MET A 34 3.61 -16.78 -9.41
C MET A 34 2.24 -17.43 -9.52
N THR A 35 2.18 -18.72 -9.21
CA THR A 35 0.91 -19.40 -8.91
C THR A 35 0.26 -18.78 -7.68
N ARG A 36 -1.01 -19.10 -7.47
CA ARG A 36 -1.74 -18.62 -6.27
C ARG A 36 -1.07 -19.06 -4.99
N GLU A 37 -0.62 -20.29 -4.91
CA GLU A 37 0.05 -20.90 -3.75
C GLU A 37 1.40 -20.26 -3.48
N GLU A 38 2.19 -20.00 -4.53
CA GLU A 38 3.48 -19.32 -4.41
C GLU A 38 3.28 -17.88 -3.94
N PHE A 39 2.31 -17.17 -4.48
CA PHE A 39 2.00 -15.80 -4.08
C PHE A 39 1.49 -15.73 -2.63
N MET A 40 0.65 -16.69 -2.22
CA MET A 40 0.25 -16.84 -0.81
C MET A 40 1.43 -17.04 0.12
N SER A 41 2.36 -17.92 -0.23
CA SER A 41 3.58 -18.19 0.54
C SER A 41 4.45 -16.94 0.64
N PHE A 42 4.63 -16.22 -0.47
CA PHE A 42 5.36 -14.96 -0.52
C PHE A 42 4.74 -13.90 0.41
N LEU A 43 3.43 -13.65 0.30
CA LEU A 43 2.73 -12.69 1.16
C LEU A 43 2.82 -13.10 2.63
N SER A 44 2.57 -14.38 2.95
CA SER A 44 2.63 -14.86 4.32
C SER A 44 4.01 -14.68 4.94
N ALA A 45 5.09 -14.99 4.21
CA ALA A 45 6.46 -14.80 4.67
C ALA A 45 6.78 -13.31 4.89
N ALA A 46 6.38 -12.44 3.98
CA ALA A 46 6.57 -11.00 4.11
C ALA A 46 5.83 -10.43 5.33
N LEU A 47 4.54 -10.79 5.51
CA LEU A 47 3.73 -10.33 6.63
C LEU A 47 4.22 -10.89 7.97
N ALA A 48 4.66 -12.14 8.02
CA ALA A 48 5.29 -12.74 9.20
C ALA A 48 6.54 -11.96 9.65
N ASN A 49 7.41 -11.62 8.70
CA ASN A 49 8.59 -10.81 8.99
C ASN A 49 8.21 -9.41 9.49
N LEU A 50 7.27 -8.74 8.85
CA LEU A 50 6.78 -7.43 9.30
C LEU A 50 6.21 -7.50 10.72
N ALA A 51 5.43 -8.53 11.04
CA ALA A 51 4.90 -8.74 12.39
C ALA A 51 6.00 -9.00 13.42
N ALA A 52 6.97 -9.86 13.09
CA ALA A 52 8.07 -10.23 13.99
C ALA A 52 9.00 -9.06 14.34
N TYR A 53 9.22 -8.14 13.38
CA TYR A 53 10.10 -6.97 13.59
C TYR A 53 9.33 -5.69 13.97
N SER A 54 8.08 -5.83 14.38
CA SER A 54 7.22 -4.71 14.80
C SER A 54 6.80 -4.87 16.27
N ILE A 55 6.63 -3.75 16.94
CA ILE A 55 6.18 -3.76 18.34
C ILE A 55 4.72 -4.19 18.44
N ASP A 56 4.35 -4.77 19.59
CA ASP A 56 2.98 -5.11 19.95
C ASP A 56 2.09 -3.84 19.91
N GLY A 57 0.89 -3.95 19.34
CA GLY A 57 -0.03 -2.84 19.14
C GLY A 57 0.26 -1.98 17.91
N SER A 58 1.28 -2.25 17.09
CA SER A 58 1.53 -1.48 15.88
C SER A 58 0.46 -1.72 14.81
N ILE A 59 0.16 -0.67 14.03
CA ILE A 59 -0.71 -0.75 12.85
C ILE A 59 0.16 -0.89 11.61
N HIS A 60 -0.23 -1.82 10.73
CA HIS A 60 0.41 -2.10 9.45
C HIS A 60 -0.57 -1.82 8.31
N PHE A 61 -0.24 -0.85 7.47
CA PHE A 61 -0.94 -0.58 6.23
C PHE A 61 -0.26 -1.33 5.10
N VAL A 62 -0.99 -2.27 4.49
CA VAL A 62 -0.48 -3.10 3.39
C VAL A 62 -1.34 -2.86 2.15
N CYS A 63 -0.72 -2.35 1.10
CA CYS A 63 -1.40 -2.10 -0.17
C CYS A 63 -1.63 -3.40 -0.94
N MET A 64 -2.74 -3.47 -1.68
CA MET A 64 -3.02 -4.57 -2.60
C MET A 64 -4.09 -4.18 -3.62
N ASP A 65 -4.05 -4.78 -4.78
CA ASP A 65 -5.10 -4.63 -5.76
C ASP A 65 -6.29 -5.57 -5.45
N TRP A 66 -7.44 -5.30 -6.05
CA TRP A 66 -8.67 -6.05 -5.77
C TRP A 66 -8.60 -7.52 -6.21
N ARG A 67 -7.72 -7.88 -7.17
CA ARG A 67 -7.60 -9.25 -7.70
C ARG A 67 -7.06 -10.21 -6.65
N HIS A 68 -6.16 -9.72 -5.80
CA HIS A 68 -5.48 -10.49 -4.77
C HIS A 68 -5.95 -10.17 -3.34
N MET A 69 -7.17 -9.58 -3.24
CA MET A 69 -7.80 -9.30 -1.94
C MET A 69 -7.96 -10.57 -1.09
N GLY A 70 -8.34 -11.69 -1.70
CA GLY A 70 -8.53 -12.96 -1.01
C GLY A 70 -7.25 -13.50 -0.39
N GLU A 71 -6.16 -13.48 -1.16
CA GLU A 71 -4.83 -13.90 -0.71
C GLU A 71 -4.32 -13.01 0.41
N MET A 72 -4.50 -11.69 0.31
CA MET A 72 -4.10 -10.74 1.34
C MET A 72 -4.90 -10.95 2.64
N LEU A 73 -6.20 -11.19 2.57
CA LEU A 73 -7.03 -11.50 3.75
C LEU A 73 -6.59 -12.78 4.43
N GLN A 74 -6.30 -13.83 3.67
CA GLN A 74 -5.84 -15.10 4.20
C GLN A 74 -4.46 -14.99 4.84
N ALA A 75 -3.49 -14.39 4.15
CA ALA A 75 -2.15 -14.18 4.67
C ALA A 75 -2.14 -13.25 5.89
N GLY A 76 -2.93 -12.18 5.87
CA GLY A 76 -3.07 -11.26 7.00
C GLY A 76 -3.71 -11.91 8.20
N GLY A 77 -4.79 -12.68 8.02
CA GLY A 77 -5.46 -13.41 9.09
C GLY A 77 -4.59 -14.46 9.78
N ALA A 78 -3.58 -15.00 9.09
CA ALA A 78 -2.61 -15.94 9.66
C ALA A 78 -1.51 -15.27 10.49
N ASN A 79 -1.21 -13.99 10.24
CA ASN A 79 -0.02 -13.31 10.81
C ASN A 79 -0.36 -12.16 11.77
N TYR A 80 -1.56 -11.62 11.72
CA TYR A 80 -1.99 -10.48 12.55
C TYR A 80 -3.13 -10.85 13.48
N SER A 81 -3.26 -10.11 14.56
CA SER A 81 -4.33 -10.33 15.55
C SER A 81 -5.69 -9.83 15.08
N GLU A 82 -5.72 -8.81 14.22
CA GLU A 82 -6.97 -8.17 13.81
C GLU A 82 -6.81 -7.43 12.47
N LEU A 83 -7.79 -7.54 11.59
CA LEU A 83 -8.00 -6.59 10.50
C LEU A 83 -8.85 -5.43 11.06
N LYS A 84 -8.22 -4.28 11.31
CA LYS A 84 -8.91 -3.10 11.84
C LYS A 84 -9.86 -2.48 10.83
N ASN A 85 -9.42 -2.39 9.57
CA ASN A 85 -10.24 -1.83 8.49
C ASN A 85 -9.70 -2.21 7.12
N LEU A 86 -10.58 -2.17 6.12
CA LEU A 86 -10.23 -2.15 4.72
C LEU A 86 -10.44 -0.73 4.19
N ILE A 87 -9.35 -0.10 3.76
CA ILE A 87 -9.33 1.26 3.25
C ILE A 87 -9.34 1.20 1.73
N VAL A 88 -10.13 2.05 1.11
CA VAL A 88 -10.20 2.23 -0.34
C VAL A 88 -9.47 3.52 -0.70
N TRP A 89 -8.30 3.43 -1.33
CA TRP A 89 -7.70 4.59 -1.97
C TRP A 89 -8.42 4.86 -3.29
N ALA A 90 -9.24 5.89 -3.32
CA ALA A 90 -9.97 6.34 -4.51
C ALA A 90 -9.10 7.34 -5.30
N LYS A 91 -8.82 6.98 -6.57
CA LYS A 91 -8.04 7.80 -7.50
C LYS A 91 -8.94 8.72 -8.31
N ASP A 92 -8.40 9.80 -8.82
CA ASP A 92 -9.10 10.74 -9.72
C ASP A 92 -9.29 10.20 -11.15
N ASN A 93 -8.50 9.20 -11.56
CA ASN A 93 -8.58 8.56 -12.87
C ASN A 93 -8.70 7.05 -12.77
N GLY A 94 -9.38 6.44 -13.75
CA GLY A 94 -9.47 4.99 -13.87
C GLY A 94 -8.29 4.41 -14.64
N GLY A 95 -7.72 3.32 -14.10
CA GLY A 95 -6.76 2.49 -14.82
C GLY A 95 -7.37 1.77 -16.03
N MET A 96 -6.54 1.10 -16.83
CA MET A 96 -7.01 0.21 -17.89
C MET A 96 -7.60 -1.04 -17.24
N GLY A 97 -8.88 -1.29 -17.43
CA GLY A 97 -9.59 -2.43 -16.83
C GLY A 97 -10.26 -3.29 -17.87
N ALA A 98 -10.55 -4.55 -17.54
CA ALA A 98 -11.20 -5.49 -18.46
C ALA A 98 -12.72 -5.31 -18.51
N PHE A 99 -13.40 -5.18 -17.37
CA PHE A 99 -14.86 -5.02 -17.27
C PHE A 99 -15.24 -3.62 -16.83
N TYR A 100 -14.92 -3.27 -15.57
CA TYR A 100 -14.96 -1.89 -15.11
C TYR A 100 -13.54 -1.35 -14.95
N ARG A 101 -13.34 -0.08 -15.28
CA ARG A 101 -12.05 0.59 -15.06
C ARG A 101 -11.86 0.84 -13.56
N SER A 102 -10.83 0.25 -12.98
CA SER A 102 -10.53 0.42 -11.55
C SER A 102 -10.03 1.82 -11.25
N ARG A 103 -10.74 2.52 -10.35
CA ARG A 103 -10.35 3.82 -9.80
C ARG A 103 -9.84 3.72 -8.37
N HIS A 104 -9.48 2.52 -7.92
CA HIS A 104 -9.11 2.31 -6.55
C HIS A 104 -7.99 1.27 -6.41
N GLU A 105 -7.35 1.31 -5.27
CA GLU A 105 -6.56 0.24 -4.68
C GLU A 105 -7.01 0.04 -3.23
N PHE A 106 -6.74 -1.13 -2.66
CA PHE A 106 -7.02 -1.41 -1.26
C PHE A 106 -5.78 -1.20 -0.40
N ILE A 107 -6.02 -0.78 0.85
CA ILE A 107 -5.01 -0.71 1.90
C ILE A 107 -5.59 -1.44 3.10
N PHE A 108 -5.00 -2.56 3.45
CA PHE A 108 -5.40 -3.37 4.59
C PHE A 108 -4.74 -2.81 5.84
N ALA A 109 -5.54 -2.37 6.81
CA ALA A 109 -5.05 -1.91 8.11
C ALA A 109 -5.10 -3.07 9.10
N PHE A 110 -3.98 -3.77 9.26
CA PHE A 110 -3.83 -4.85 10.23
C PHE A 110 -3.26 -4.33 11.55
N LYS A 111 -3.63 -4.99 12.64
CA LYS A 111 -3.05 -4.77 13.97
C LYS A 111 -2.12 -5.94 14.32
N ASN A 112 -0.91 -5.61 14.75
CA ASN A 112 0.05 -6.58 15.26
C ASN A 112 -0.11 -6.72 16.77
N GLY A 113 -0.37 -7.92 17.26
CA GLY A 113 -0.45 -8.23 18.68
C GLY A 113 -1.68 -7.67 19.41
N SER A 114 -1.63 -7.66 20.73
CA SER A 114 -2.78 -7.38 21.60
C SER A 114 -2.75 -6.01 22.30
N ALA A 115 -1.58 -5.37 22.41
CA ALA A 115 -1.43 -4.08 23.07
C ALA A 115 -2.28 -2.98 22.39
N PRO A 116 -2.68 -1.92 23.09
CA PRO A 116 -3.37 -0.77 22.50
C PRO A 116 -2.55 -0.16 21.36
N HIS A 117 -3.19 0.14 20.25
CA HIS A 117 -2.56 0.84 19.12
C HIS A 117 -2.64 2.37 19.32
N ILE A 118 -1.72 3.08 18.69
CA ILE A 118 -1.80 4.54 18.59
C ILE A 118 -2.95 4.89 17.65
N ASN A 119 -3.84 5.77 18.09
CA ASN A 119 -4.93 6.37 17.33
C ASN A 119 -4.92 7.88 17.53
N SER A 120 -4.42 8.64 16.56
CA SER A 120 -4.24 10.08 16.63
C SER A 120 -5.37 10.86 15.96
N PHE A 121 -6.47 10.22 15.57
CA PHE A 121 -7.64 10.88 14.99
C PHE A 121 -8.93 10.68 15.79
N GLU A 122 -9.08 9.57 16.52
CA GLU A 122 -10.17 9.29 17.47
C GLU A 122 -11.55 9.76 16.97
N LEU A 123 -11.94 9.34 15.75
CA LEU A 123 -13.18 9.74 15.09
C LEU A 123 -13.39 11.27 14.97
N GLY A 124 -12.30 12.02 14.88
CA GLY A 124 -12.33 13.47 14.68
C GLY A 124 -12.14 14.30 15.95
N GLN A 125 -11.99 13.70 17.13
CA GLN A 125 -11.80 14.42 18.40
C GLN A 125 -10.55 15.32 18.40
N HIS A 126 -9.54 14.97 17.62
CA HIS A 126 -8.30 15.75 17.46
C HIS A 126 -8.27 16.60 16.19
N GLY A 127 -9.43 16.97 15.63
CA GLY A 127 -9.54 17.79 14.41
C GLY A 127 -9.15 17.09 13.12
N ARG A 128 -8.91 15.78 13.15
CA ARG A 128 -8.57 14.95 11.97
C ARG A 128 -9.68 13.93 11.73
N TYR A 129 -10.69 14.34 10.96
CA TYR A 129 -11.75 13.43 10.56
C TYR A 129 -11.26 12.52 9.42
N ARG A 130 -11.19 11.21 9.71
CA ARG A 130 -10.72 10.20 8.78
C ARG A 130 -11.80 9.17 8.49
N THR A 131 -11.99 8.86 7.24
CA THR A 131 -12.86 7.77 6.78
C THR A 131 -12.02 6.65 6.18
N ASN A 132 -12.62 5.53 5.85
CA ASN A 132 -11.95 4.44 5.13
C ASN A 132 -12.00 4.59 3.59
N VAL A 133 -12.48 5.71 3.08
CA VAL A 133 -12.31 6.10 1.68
C VAL A 133 -11.30 7.25 1.64
N TRP A 134 -10.13 6.98 1.08
CA TRP A 134 -9.02 7.93 0.98
C TRP A 134 -8.94 8.49 -0.44
N GLU A 135 -9.28 9.75 -0.60
CA GLU A 135 -9.26 10.45 -1.87
C GLU A 135 -7.91 11.16 -2.07
N TYR A 136 -7.01 10.51 -2.80
CA TYR A 136 -5.73 11.08 -3.21
C TYR A 136 -5.54 10.87 -4.71
N ARG A 137 -5.05 11.91 -5.39
CA ARG A 137 -4.79 11.83 -6.83
C ARG A 137 -3.77 10.74 -7.15
N GLY A 138 -4.07 9.97 -8.19
CA GLY A 138 -3.12 9.02 -8.74
C GLY A 138 -1.89 9.71 -9.34
N VAL A 139 -0.74 9.04 -9.31
CA VAL A 139 0.52 9.61 -9.83
C VAL A 139 0.48 9.80 -11.35
N ASN A 140 -0.40 9.10 -12.06
CA ASN A 140 -0.53 9.16 -13.53
C ASN A 140 -1.36 10.35 -14.05
N THR A 141 -1.79 11.28 -13.18
CA THR A 141 -2.53 12.48 -13.62
C THR A 141 -1.58 13.44 -14.31
N LEU A 142 -1.87 13.83 -15.54
CA LEU A 142 -1.08 14.70 -16.40
C LEU A 142 -0.70 16.02 -15.69
N LYS A 143 0.54 16.16 -15.25
CA LYS A 143 1.16 17.41 -14.79
C LYS A 143 2.56 17.54 -15.34
N ALA A 144 2.93 18.76 -15.76
CA ALA A 144 4.30 19.10 -16.17
C ALA A 144 5.31 18.82 -15.02
N GLY A 145 6.44 18.19 -15.32
CA GLY A 145 7.50 17.85 -14.36
C GLY A 145 7.48 16.43 -13.79
N ARG A 146 6.50 15.59 -14.12
CA ARG A 146 6.32 14.22 -13.57
C ARG A 146 7.05 13.11 -14.33
N ALA A 147 7.60 13.40 -15.49
CA ALA A 147 8.31 12.40 -16.29
C ALA A 147 9.51 11.79 -15.54
N GLU A 148 10.14 12.55 -14.65
CA GLU A 148 11.28 12.10 -13.84
C GLU A 148 10.83 11.19 -12.67
N GLU A 149 9.71 11.47 -12.01
CA GLU A 149 9.18 10.62 -10.91
C GLU A 149 8.64 9.29 -11.44
N LEU A 150 7.95 9.28 -12.58
CA LEU A 150 7.45 8.09 -13.24
C LEU A 150 8.56 7.22 -13.86
N ALA A 151 9.70 7.84 -14.23
CA ALA A 151 10.86 7.11 -14.75
C ALA A 151 11.56 6.26 -13.68
N LEU A 152 11.38 6.59 -12.40
CA LEU A 152 12.01 5.89 -11.28
C LEU A 152 11.22 4.68 -10.81
N HIS A 153 9.89 4.73 -10.83
CA HIS A 153 9.04 3.60 -10.41
C HIS A 153 7.62 3.67 -11.01
N PRO A 154 7.07 2.55 -11.53
CA PRO A 154 5.77 2.55 -12.22
C PRO A 154 4.56 2.73 -11.29
N THR A 155 4.71 2.51 -9.99
CA THR A 155 3.60 2.43 -9.02
C THR A 155 3.83 3.26 -7.75
N VAL A 156 4.36 4.49 -7.89
CA VAL A 156 4.59 5.40 -6.75
C VAL A 156 3.27 5.72 -6.03
N LYS A 157 3.23 5.56 -4.71
CA LYS A 157 2.10 5.97 -3.87
C LYS A 157 2.16 7.49 -3.57
N PRO A 158 1.01 8.19 -3.44
CA PRO A 158 1.00 9.61 -3.09
C PRO A 158 1.65 9.87 -1.73
N VAL A 159 2.66 10.72 -1.68
CA VAL A 159 3.38 11.08 -0.44
C VAL A 159 2.42 11.62 0.63
N ALA A 160 1.43 12.43 0.24
CA ALA A 160 0.43 12.96 1.17
C ALA A 160 -0.40 11.86 1.84
N MET A 161 -0.74 10.79 1.11
CA MET A 161 -1.47 9.64 1.64
C MET A 161 -0.65 8.90 2.69
N ILE A 162 0.62 8.63 2.40
CA ILE A 162 1.54 7.96 3.32
C ILE A 162 1.78 8.83 4.57
N ALA A 163 2.02 10.13 4.38
CA ALA A 163 2.20 11.07 5.49
C ALA A 163 0.99 11.13 6.42
N ASP A 164 -0.22 11.11 5.88
CA ASP A 164 -1.43 11.08 6.69
C ASP A 164 -1.59 9.75 7.42
N ALA A 165 -1.30 8.61 6.79
CA ALA A 165 -1.30 7.31 7.44
C ALA A 165 -0.29 7.25 8.61
N ILE A 166 0.91 7.80 8.43
CA ILE A 166 1.93 7.89 9.49
C ILE A 166 1.41 8.72 10.67
N LYS A 167 0.81 9.89 10.41
CA LYS A 167 0.23 10.76 11.45
C LYS A 167 -0.93 10.09 12.19
N ASP A 168 -1.68 9.21 11.54
CA ASP A 168 -2.84 8.53 12.12
C ASP A 168 -2.44 7.58 13.26
N VAL A 169 -1.33 6.85 13.10
CA VAL A 169 -0.99 5.69 13.96
C VAL A 169 0.45 5.70 14.48
N SER A 170 1.14 6.84 14.43
CA SER A 170 2.48 6.98 14.99
C SER A 170 2.68 8.30 15.72
N LYS A 171 3.76 8.39 16.49
CA LYS A 171 4.20 9.62 17.17
C LYS A 171 5.46 10.15 16.50
N ARG A 172 5.76 11.44 16.71
CA ARG A 172 7.02 12.05 16.25
C ARG A 172 8.22 11.25 16.78
N GLY A 173 9.19 10.97 15.92
CA GLY A 173 10.34 10.12 16.23
C GLY A 173 10.05 8.61 16.20
N GLY A 174 8.82 8.21 15.88
CA GLY A 174 8.47 6.80 15.71
C GLY A 174 9.10 6.20 14.44
N ILE A 175 9.41 4.90 14.48
CA ILE A 175 9.96 4.18 13.33
C ILE A 175 8.82 3.77 12.38
N VAL A 176 9.01 4.05 11.10
CA VAL A 176 8.20 3.54 9.98
C VAL A 176 8.99 2.48 9.26
N LEU A 177 8.44 1.28 9.13
CA LEU A 177 9.07 0.17 8.42
C LEU A 177 8.38 -0.04 7.07
N ASP A 178 9.17 -0.11 6.02
CA ASP A 178 8.76 -0.58 4.70
C ASP A 178 9.80 -1.57 4.16
N VAL A 179 9.36 -2.77 3.78
CA VAL A 179 10.23 -3.83 3.23
C VAL A 179 10.21 -3.85 1.71
N PHE A 180 9.36 -3.05 1.08
CA PHE A 180 9.24 -2.91 -0.37
C PHE A 180 9.44 -1.45 -0.80
N GLY A 181 10.37 -0.75 -0.19
CA GLY A 181 10.59 0.70 -0.29
C GLY A 181 10.77 1.30 -1.69
N GLY A 182 10.94 0.49 -2.71
CA GLY A 182 10.91 0.86 -4.13
C GLY A 182 11.70 2.14 -4.43
N SER A 183 11.00 3.20 -4.85
CA SER A 183 11.58 4.50 -5.18
C SER A 183 11.96 5.37 -3.96
N GLY A 184 11.77 4.86 -2.73
CA GLY A 184 12.05 5.63 -1.51
C GLY A 184 11.06 6.76 -1.24
N SER A 185 9.81 6.61 -1.68
CA SER A 185 8.76 7.63 -1.46
C SER A 185 8.39 7.78 0.02
N ASP A 186 8.70 6.79 0.85
CA ASP A 186 8.17 6.66 2.20
C ASP A 186 9.00 7.38 3.29
N PRO A 187 10.31 7.17 3.48
CA PRO A 187 10.95 7.64 4.71
C PRO A 187 11.53 9.07 4.68
N HIS A 188 11.83 9.64 3.51
CA HIS A 188 12.70 10.81 3.44
C HIS A 188 12.00 12.18 3.28
N ARG A 189 10.67 12.22 3.20
CA ARG A 189 9.92 13.47 2.99
C ARG A 189 8.95 13.85 4.12
N CYS A 190 8.98 13.17 5.24
CA CYS A 190 8.10 13.43 6.40
C CYS A 190 8.82 14.09 7.58
N SER A 191 9.89 14.85 7.36
CA SER A 191 10.58 15.66 8.38
C SER A 191 9.87 17.00 8.63
#